data_56ea44e36ec3117d3fbaf94cc1af1d59
#
_entry.id   56ea44e36ec3117d3fbaf94cc1af1d59
#
_cell.length_a   1.000
_cell.length_b   1.000
_cell.length_c   1.000
_cell.angle_alpha   90.00
_cell.angle_beta   90.00
_cell.angle_gamma   90.00
#
_symmetry.space_group_name_H-M   'P 1'
#
loop_
_entity.id
_entity.type
_entity.pdbx_description
1 polymer ?
#
loop_
_entity_poly.entity_id
_entity_poly.type
_entity_poly.pdbx_seq_one_letter_code
_entity_poly.pdbx_strand_id
1 'polypeptide(L)'
;MAEELHVVTGAFGYTGRWIAHQLLDEGKRVRTLTNAVGRDDPFDGRVEVHPLNFEDRGALVESLRGADVLYNTYWVRYNHHSKQFDHEIATDNCRLIFEAAIEAGVKRVVHFSVAHPEQAPEWSYFRGKVITERLLRDCGISYAIVRPTVLFGGGRNVLVNNIAWMLRYLPVFGLFGWGNYPIQPVHVRDVASIAIELGARDDDITRDAAGPETYVYRDFIKLIARSMGVWRLLVPMPAIVAWLSGRVMGLFLRDMVITRGEIRGLMGGLVASDEEPLGGISFSEWVAEKGPEL
;
A
#
# COMPACT_ATOMS: atom_id res chain seq x y z
N MET A 1 10.65 26.33 19.27
CA MET A 1 9.43 25.93 18.53
C MET A 1 9.05 24.55 19.07
N ALA A 2 7.75 24.26 19.24
CA ALA A 2 7.34 22.92 19.60
C ALA A 2 7.72 21.97 18.45
N GLU A 3 8.25 20.80 18.80
CA GLU A 3 8.62 19.77 17.83
C GLU A 3 7.35 19.23 17.18
N GLU A 4 7.30 19.19 15.84
CA GLU A 4 6.13 18.73 15.08
C GLU A 4 5.81 17.27 15.40
N LEU A 5 4.53 16.99 15.63
CA LEU A 5 4.03 15.65 15.88
C LEU A 5 3.39 15.08 14.62
N HIS A 6 3.94 13.99 14.13
CA HIS A 6 3.43 13.23 12.99
C HIS A 6 2.76 11.94 13.47
N VAL A 7 1.49 11.73 13.07
CA VAL A 7 0.75 10.52 13.40
C VAL A 7 0.69 9.60 12.19
N VAL A 8 1.04 8.31 12.37
CA VAL A 8 1.00 7.30 11.31
C VAL A 8 0.06 6.17 11.73
N THR A 9 -1.03 5.95 10.99
CA THR A 9 -1.85 4.76 11.23
C THR A 9 -1.08 3.51 10.81
N GLY A 10 -0.84 2.59 11.74
CA GLY A 10 -0.17 1.32 11.44
C GLY A 10 1.33 1.43 11.12
N ALA A 11 2.11 2.19 11.92
CA ALA A 11 3.57 2.27 11.76
C ALA A 11 4.30 0.93 11.86
N PHE A 12 3.69 -0.10 12.48
CA PHE A 12 4.23 -1.47 12.45
C PHE A 12 3.89 -2.25 11.17
N GLY A 13 3.08 -1.66 10.28
CA GLY A 13 2.71 -2.21 8.98
C GLY A 13 3.77 -2.00 7.90
N TYR A 14 3.46 -2.44 6.68
CA TYR A 14 4.41 -2.41 5.57
C TYR A 14 4.82 -0.98 5.17
N THR A 15 3.88 -0.13 4.77
CA THR A 15 4.16 1.25 4.34
C THR A 15 4.40 2.18 5.53
N GLY A 16 3.57 2.08 6.58
CA GLY A 16 3.68 2.93 7.76
C GLY A 16 5.03 2.86 8.46
N ARG A 17 5.70 1.69 8.42
CA ARG A 17 7.05 1.51 8.99
C ARG A 17 8.08 2.41 8.32
N TRP A 18 8.06 2.52 7.00
CA TRP A 18 9.00 3.34 6.25
C TRP A 18 8.77 4.83 6.48
N ILE A 19 7.50 5.24 6.58
CA ILE A 19 7.15 6.63 6.93
C ILE A 19 7.68 6.95 8.33
N ALA A 20 7.40 6.09 9.31
CA ALA A 20 7.83 6.32 10.68
C ALA A 20 9.37 6.37 10.82
N HIS A 21 10.10 5.47 10.15
CA HIS A 21 11.58 5.52 10.14
C HIS A 21 12.11 6.83 9.57
N GLN A 22 11.63 7.25 8.40
CA GLN A 22 12.13 8.48 7.78
C GLN A 22 11.80 9.73 8.62
N LEU A 23 10.60 9.81 9.19
CA LEU A 23 10.24 10.91 10.10
C LEU A 23 11.14 10.95 11.34
N LEU A 24 11.44 9.77 11.94
CA LEU A 24 12.37 9.69 13.07
C LEU A 24 13.80 10.08 12.68
N ASP A 25 14.24 9.71 11.47
CA ASP A 25 15.56 10.07 10.94
C ASP A 25 15.66 11.57 10.67
N GLU A 26 14.55 12.25 10.36
CA GLU A 26 14.43 13.71 10.25
C GLU A 26 14.28 14.41 11.61
N GLY A 27 14.32 13.69 12.73
CA GLY A 27 14.17 14.23 14.07
C GLY A 27 12.76 14.62 14.45
N LYS A 28 11.72 14.11 13.75
CA LYS A 28 10.32 14.39 14.06
C LYS A 28 9.80 13.49 15.18
N ARG A 29 8.85 13.99 15.95
CA ARG A 29 8.09 13.16 16.88
C ARG A 29 7.07 12.34 16.12
N VAL A 30 7.04 11.03 16.41
CA VAL A 30 6.13 10.09 15.72
C VAL A 30 5.23 9.38 16.71
N ARG A 31 3.94 9.37 16.42
CA ARG A 31 2.92 8.57 17.10
C ARG A 31 2.30 7.59 16.11
N THR A 32 2.00 6.38 16.56
CA THR A 32 1.24 5.43 15.75
C THR A 32 -0.10 5.10 16.38
N LEU A 33 -1.13 5.01 15.54
CA LEU A 33 -2.41 4.41 15.93
C LEU A 33 -2.46 2.98 15.40
N THR A 34 -2.61 2.01 16.30
CA THR A 34 -2.60 0.59 15.93
C THR A 34 -3.36 -0.28 16.92
N ASN A 35 -3.98 -1.35 16.43
CA ASN A 35 -4.54 -2.42 17.25
C ASN A 35 -3.64 -3.67 17.31
N ALA A 36 -2.43 -3.57 16.75
CA ALA A 36 -1.45 -4.64 16.75
C ALA A 36 -0.71 -4.70 18.09
N VAL A 37 -1.30 -5.36 19.08
CA VAL A 37 -0.68 -5.59 20.39
C VAL A 37 0.34 -6.73 20.30
N GLY A 38 1.52 -6.56 20.94
CA GLY A 38 2.53 -7.62 21.06
C GLY A 38 3.38 -7.87 19.81
N ARG A 39 3.43 -6.94 18.86
CA ARG A 39 4.40 -6.98 17.76
C ARG A 39 5.76 -6.47 18.23
N ASP A 40 6.82 -7.01 17.62
CA ASP A 40 8.17 -6.47 17.81
C ASP A 40 8.18 -4.98 17.44
N ASP A 41 8.75 -4.17 18.31
CA ASP A 41 8.92 -2.74 18.07
C ASP A 41 10.21 -2.49 17.26
N PRO A 42 10.09 -2.08 15.99
CA PRO A 42 11.25 -1.81 15.16
C PRO A 42 11.87 -0.43 15.40
N PHE A 43 11.34 0.33 16.35
CA PHE A 43 11.71 1.74 16.60
C PHE A 43 12.39 1.95 17.93
N ASP A 44 12.66 0.89 18.70
CA ASP A 44 13.33 0.96 20.02
C ASP A 44 12.65 1.94 21.00
N GLY A 45 11.31 1.95 21.02
CA GLY A 45 10.51 2.82 21.89
C GLY A 45 10.42 4.29 21.45
N ARG A 46 10.97 4.66 20.29
CA ARG A 46 10.94 6.06 19.80
C ARG A 46 9.59 6.51 19.24
N VAL A 47 8.66 5.58 18.99
CA VAL A 47 7.31 5.86 18.50
C VAL A 47 6.30 5.75 19.62
N GLU A 48 5.52 6.81 19.87
CA GLU A 48 4.39 6.77 20.80
C GLU A 48 3.30 5.85 20.26
N VAL A 49 2.82 4.88 21.05
CA VAL A 49 1.81 3.91 20.60
C VAL A 49 0.46 4.22 21.24
N HIS A 50 -0.54 4.47 20.41
CA HIS A 50 -1.92 4.70 20.80
C HIS A 50 -2.86 3.71 20.13
N PRO A 51 -4.03 3.38 20.75
CA PRO A 51 -4.98 2.49 20.13
C PRO A 51 -5.68 3.12 18.93
N LEU A 52 -5.91 2.34 17.86
CA LEU A 52 -6.80 2.70 16.77
C LEU A 52 -8.20 2.19 17.11
N ASN A 53 -8.94 2.95 17.89
CA ASN A 53 -10.26 2.54 18.40
C ASN A 53 -11.38 3.20 17.58
N PHE A 54 -12.10 2.41 16.79
CA PHE A 54 -13.25 2.89 16.00
C PHE A 54 -14.58 2.85 16.77
N GLU A 55 -14.62 2.17 17.93
CA GLU A 55 -15.82 2.07 18.76
C GLU A 55 -15.95 3.25 19.74
N ASP A 56 -14.85 3.96 19.99
CA ASP A 56 -14.79 5.12 20.88
C ASP A 56 -14.20 6.33 20.15
N ARG A 57 -15.10 7.19 19.64
CA ARG A 57 -14.72 8.42 18.94
C ARG A 57 -13.86 9.35 19.81
N GLY A 58 -14.18 9.48 21.10
CA GLY A 58 -13.44 10.34 22.02
C GLY A 58 -12.00 9.87 22.18
N ALA A 59 -11.77 8.57 22.34
CA ALA A 59 -10.45 7.98 22.39
C ALA A 59 -9.68 8.17 21.08
N LEU A 60 -10.35 8.06 19.93
CA LEU A 60 -9.74 8.29 18.62
C LEU A 60 -9.30 9.73 18.44
N VAL A 61 -10.15 10.71 18.82
CA VAL A 61 -9.81 12.14 18.82
C VAL A 61 -8.63 12.43 19.73
N GLU A 62 -8.62 11.89 20.95
CA GLU A 62 -7.52 12.09 21.90
C GLU A 62 -6.20 11.50 21.37
N SER A 63 -6.26 10.35 20.69
CA SER A 63 -5.09 9.74 20.04
C SER A 63 -4.48 10.59 18.91
N LEU A 64 -5.27 11.50 18.32
CA LEU A 64 -4.84 12.42 17.26
C LEU A 64 -4.47 13.81 17.79
N ARG A 65 -4.79 14.12 19.04
CA ARG A 65 -4.60 15.47 19.60
C ARG A 65 -3.13 15.91 19.54
N GLY A 66 -2.96 17.15 19.07
CA GLY A 66 -1.65 17.79 18.93
C GLY A 66 -0.86 17.35 17.68
N ALA A 67 -1.44 16.51 16.82
CA ALA A 67 -0.80 16.13 15.58
C ALA A 67 -0.79 17.29 14.57
N ASP A 68 0.35 17.51 13.93
CA ASP A 68 0.47 18.43 12.80
C ASP A 68 0.04 17.72 11.50
N VAL A 69 0.53 16.51 11.27
CA VAL A 69 0.23 15.72 10.07
C VAL A 69 -0.20 14.31 10.44
N LEU A 70 -1.29 13.84 9.81
CA LEU A 70 -1.75 12.46 9.89
C LEU A 70 -1.45 11.73 8.57
N TYR A 71 -0.63 10.68 8.63
CA TYR A 71 -0.42 9.74 7.52
C TYR A 71 -1.37 8.55 7.67
N ASN A 72 -2.45 8.57 6.89
CA ASN A 72 -3.46 7.53 6.95
C ASN A 72 -3.15 6.39 5.98
N THR A 73 -2.42 5.38 6.46
CA THR A 73 -2.14 4.14 5.74
C THR A 73 -3.15 3.02 6.06
N TYR A 74 -4.17 3.34 6.87
CA TYR A 74 -5.18 2.34 7.25
C TYR A 74 -5.98 1.87 6.04
N TRP A 75 -5.96 0.57 5.81
CA TRP A 75 -6.82 -0.11 4.86
C TRP A 75 -6.85 -1.61 5.15
N VAL A 76 -7.92 -2.30 4.70
CA VAL A 76 -8.00 -3.76 4.69
C VAL A 76 -7.75 -4.26 3.26
N ARG A 77 -6.87 -5.26 3.12
CA ARG A 77 -6.47 -5.75 1.80
C ARG A 77 -7.55 -6.60 1.15
N TYR A 78 -8.26 -7.40 1.93
CA TYR A 78 -9.25 -8.36 1.43
C TYR A 78 -10.57 -8.23 2.17
N ASN A 79 -11.68 -8.44 1.44
CA ASN A 79 -12.95 -8.75 2.06
C ASN A 79 -12.90 -10.18 2.62
N HIS A 80 -12.93 -10.31 3.92
CA HIS A 80 -13.09 -11.58 4.60
C HIS A 80 -14.52 -11.63 5.18
N HIS A 81 -15.14 -12.82 5.22
CA HIS A 81 -16.48 -13.00 5.82
C HIS A 81 -16.57 -12.64 7.33
N SER A 82 -15.47 -12.24 7.95
CA SER A 82 -15.48 -11.63 9.27
C SER A 82 -15.65 -10.11 9.14
N LYS A 83 -16.54 -9.54 9.96
CA LYS A 83 -16.84 -8.10 9.99
C LYS A 83 -15.62 -7.16 10.14
N GLN A 84 -14.43 -7.70 10.46
CA GLN A 84 -13.20 -6.89 10.63
C GLN A 84 -12.43 -6.61 9.34
N PHE A 85 -12.72 -7.34 8.25
CA PHE A 85 -11.98 -7.24 7.00
C PHE A 85 -12.94 -7.03 5.82
N ASP A 86 -13.74 -5.95 5.88
CA ASP A 86 -14.66 -5.53 4.84
C ASP A 86 -14.25 -4.15 4.32
N HIS A 87 -14.28 -3.97 2.98
CA HIS A 87 -13.94 -2.69 2.36
C HIS A 87 -14.97 -1.59 2.68
N GLU A 88 -16.24 -1.95 2.92
CA GLU A 88 -17.26 -0.99 3.33
C GLU A 88 -16.97 -0.50 4.75
N ILE A 89 -16.67 -1.40 5.68
CA ILE A 89 -16.25 -1.04 7.05
C ILE A 89 -14.94 -0.24 7.03
N ALA A 90 -13.97 -0.61 6.17
CA ALA A 90 -12.74 0.16 6.02
C ALA A 90 -13.00 1.58 5.53
N THR A 91 -13.98 1.77 4.64
CA THR A 91 -14.40 3.08 4.15
C THR A 91 -15.03 3.91 5.28
N ASP A 92 -15.93 3.32 6.08
CA ASP A 92 -16.55 3.98 7.24
C ASP A 92 -15.52 4.33 8.31
N ASN A 93 -14.57 3.43 8.57
CA ASN A 93 -13.46 3.71 9.48
C ASN A 93 -12.56 4.86 9.00
N CYS A 94 -12.31 4.97 7.69
CA CYS A 94 -11.59 6.14 7.14
C CYS A 94 -12.37 7.43 7.37
N ARG A 95 -13.70 7.41 7.22
CA ARG A 95 -14.55 8.56 7.56
C ARG A 95 -14.39 8.97 9.01
N LEU A 96 -14.45 8.02 9.95
CA LEU A 96 -14.25 8.28 11.38
C LEU A 96 -12.87 8.86 11.66
N ILE A 97 -11.81 8.37 10.98
CA ILE A 97 -10.45 8.92 11.11
C ILE A 97 -10.41 10.38 10.66
N PHE A 98 -11.01 10.73 9.52
CA PHE A 98 -11.02 12.11 9.01
C PHE A 98 -11.82 13.05 9.91
N GLU A 99 -13.00 12.64 10.36
CA GLU A 99 -13.81 13.40 11.32
C GLU A 99 -13.07 13.62 12.65
N ALA A 100 -12.40 12.59 13.17
CA ALA A 100 -11.61 12.69 14.39
C ALA A 100 -10.37 13.59 14.21
N ALA A 101 -9.73 13.56 13.03
CA ALA A 101 -8.61 14.42 12.69
C ALA A 101 -9.01 15.91 12.70
N ILE A 102 -10.18 16.23 12.13
CA ILE A 102 -10.74 17.61 12.16
C ILE A 102 -11.01 18.04 13.61
N GLU A 103 -11.69 17.20 14.39
CA GLU A 103 -12.04 17.51 15.78
C GLU A 103 -10.80 17.66 16.68
N ALA A 104 -9.75 16.87 16.42
CA ALA A 104 -8.48 16.95 17.13
C ALA A 104 -7.61 18.16 16.73
N GLY A 105 -7.99 18.88 15.65
CA GLY A 105 -7.25 20.02 15.12
C GLY A 105 -5.99 19.64 14.33
N VAL A 106 -5.97 18.45 13.72
CA VAL A 106 -4.90 18.03 12.79
C VAL A 106 -4.83 19.00 11.63
N LYS A 107 -3.63 19.46 11.27
CA LYS A 107 -3.48 20.49 10.23
C LYS A 107 -3.59 19.92 8.82
N ARG A 108 -3.08 18.68 8.60
CA ARG A 108 -3.05 18.04 7.29
C ARG A 108 -3.19 16.54 7.37
N VAL A 109 -3.86 15.94 6.38
CA VAL A 109 -4.00 14.47 6.22
C VAL A 109 -3.34 14.03 4.92
N VAL A 110 -2.41 13.09 5.00
CA VAL A 110 -1.84 12.37 3.86
C VAL A 110 -2.51 10.99 3.79
N HIS A 111 -3.35 10.78 2.76
CA HIS A 111 -4.12 9.53 2.62
C HIS A 111 -3.58 8.64 1.51
N PHE A 112 -3.44 7.35 1.80
CA PHE A 112 -2.99 6.35 0.84
C PHE A 112 -4.16 5.71 0.09
N SER A 113 -4.24 6.02 -1.18
CA SER A 113 -5.18 5.45 -2.14
C SER A 113 -4.51 4.36 -3.00
N VAL A 114 -4.81 4.31 -4.28
CA VAL A 114 -4.23 3.43 -5.31
C VAL A 114 -4.26 4.16 -6.65
N ALA A 115 -3.38 3.81 -7.59
CA ALA A 115 -3.44 4.36 -8.94
C ALA A 115 -4.78 3.99 -9.63
N HIS A 116 -5.31 4.93 -10.41
CA HIS A 116 -6.53 4.78 -11.22
C HIS A 116 -7.76 4.20 -10.50
N PRO A 117 -8.13 4.63 -9.27
CA PRO A 117 -9.22 3.99 -8.52
C PRO A 117 -10.57 4.12 -9.23
N GLU A 118 -10.76 5.15 -10.07
CA GLU A 118 -11.99 5.44 -10.81
C GLU A 118 -12.24 4.47 -11.97
N GLN A 119 -11.21 3.76 -12.45
CA GLN A 119 -11.31 2.90 -13.64
C GLN A 119 -11.87 1.50 -13.35
N ALA A 120 -12.06 1.15 -12.08
CA ALA A 120 -12.59 -0.15 -11.69
C ALA A 120 -13.62 -0.07 -10.55
N PRO A 121 -14.67 0.80 -10.65
CA PRO A 121 -15.61 1.09 -9.57
C PRO A 121 -16.51 -0.12 -9.21
N GLU A 122 -16.61 -1.12 -10.08
CA GLU A 122 -17.33 -2.36 -9.82
C GLU A 122 -16.65 -3.25 -8.76
N TRP A 123 -15.35 -3.06 -8.49
CA TRP A 123 -14.61 -3.79 -7.48
C TRP A 123 -14.63 -3.04 -6.16
N SER A 124 -15.03 -3.70 -5.08
CA SER A 124 -15.20 -3.10 -3.76
C SER A 124 -13.93 -2.40 -3.25
N TYR A 125 -12.74 -2.94 -3.57
CA TYR A 125 -11.46 -2.34 -3.23
C TYR A 125 -11.31 -0.94 -3.86
N PHE A 126 -11.42 -0.84 -5.19
CA PHE A 126 -11.28 0.42 -5.93
C PHE A 126 -12.41 1.40 -5.58
N ARG A 127 -13.66 0.90 -5.51
CA ARG A 127 -14.81 1.71 -5.09
C ARG A 127 -14.60 2.34 -3.72
N GLY A 128 -14.09 1.56 -2.74
CA GLY A 128 -13.78 2.06 -1.41
C GLY A 128 -12.73 3.16 -1.45
N LYS A 129 -11.69 3.02 -2.29
CA LYS A 129 -10.67 4.07 -2.47
C LYS A 129 -11.25 5.35 -3.08
N VAL A 130 -12.09 5.25 -4.10
CA VAL A 130 -12.80 6.42 -4.67
C VAL A 130 -13.63 7.13 -3.60
N ILE A 131 -14.37 6.37 -2.79
CA ILE A 131 -15.21 6.95 -1.73
C ILE A 131 -14.34 7.65 -0.68
N THR A 132 -13.27 7.03 -0.21
CA THR A 132 -12.39 7.64 0.81
C THR A 132 -11.67 8.88 0.30
N GLU A 133 -11.24 8.91 -0.96
CA GLU A 133 -10.68 10.13 -1.56
C GLU A 133 -11.71 11.27 -1.61
N ARG A 134 -12.96 10.96 -1.99
CA ARG A 134 -14.05 11.95 -2.00
C ARG A 134 -14.35 12.46 -0.59
N LEU A 135 -14.47 11.55 0.39
CA LEU A 135 -14.70 11.94 1.78
C LEU A 135 -13.62 12.88 2.29
N LEU A 136 -12.35 12.64 1.95
CA LEU A 136 -11.24 13.50 2.36
C LEU A 136 -11.30 14.87 1.67
N ARG A 137 -11.60 14.91 0.36
CA ARG A 137 -11.71 16.18 -0.38
C ARG A 137 -12.86 17.05 0.13
N ASP A 138 -13.96 16.42 0.55
CA ASP A 138 -15.19 17.12 0.94
C ASP A 138 -15.19 17.53 2.44
N CYS A 139 -14.27 17.02 3.26
CA CYS A 139 -14.31 17.24 4.71
C CYS A 139 -13.67 18.57 5.17
N GLY A 140 -13.00 19.30 4.29
CA GLY A 140 -12.47 20.66 4.58
C GLY A 140 -11.15 20.70 5.33
N ILE A 141 -10.47 19.56 5.60
CA ILE A 141 -9.12 19.51 6.12
C ILE A 141 -8.12 19.59 4.96
N SER A 142 -6.96 20.24 5.16
CA SER A 142 -5.89 20.21 4.16
C SER A 142 -5.41 18.77 3.91
N TYR A 143 -5.20 18.41 2.65
CA TYR A 143 -4.90 17.03 2.33
C TYR A 143 -3.82 16.83 1.25
N ALA A 144 -3.22 15.65 1.29
CA ALA A 144 -2.54 15.04 0.16
C ALA A 144 -3.05 13.62 -0.04
N ILE A 145 -3.29 13.20 -1.29
CA ILE A 145 -3.65 11.84 -1.64
C ILE A 145 -2.50 11.24 -2.42
N VAL A 146 -1.93 10.16 -1.88
CA VAL A 146 -0.87 9.37 -2.51
C VAL A 146 -1.50 8.15 -3.14
N ARG A 147 -1.29 7.95 -4.43
CA ARG A 147 -1.79 6.81 -5.23
C ARG A 147 -0.63 5.92 -5.66
N PRO A 148 -0.18 4.98 -4.83
CA PRO A 148 0.89 4.07 -5.22
C PRO A 148 0.47 3.17 -6.38
N THR A 149 1.42 2.83 -7.24
CA THR A 149 1.31 1.76 -8.22
C THR A 149 1.59 0.40 -7.55
N VAL A 150 2.55 -0.38 -8.00
CA VAL A 150 2.89 -1.68 -7.39
C VAL A 150 4.07 -1.54 -6.45
N LEU A 151 3.84 -1.77 -5.16
CA LEU A 151 4.88 -1.66 -4.14
C LEU A 151 5.88 -2.82 -4.20
N PHE A 152 7.18 -2.52 -4.05
CA PHE A 152 8.23 -3.51 -3.84
C PHE A 152 9.22 -3.08 -2.74
N GLY A 153 10.12 -3.98 -2.33
CA GLY A 153 11.12 -3.73 -1.31
C GLY A 153 10.66 -4.00 0.13
N GLY A 154 11.52 -3.76 1.09
CA GLY A 154 11.19 -3.81 2.53
C GLY A 154 10.90 -5.19 3.13
N GLY A 155 11.24 -6.28 2.47
CA GLY A 155 11.15 -7.65 3.01
C GLY A 155 9.73 -8.23 3.17
N ARG A 156 8.69 -7.40 3.18
CA ARG A 156 7.27 -7.81 3.31
C ARG A 156 6.47 -7.54 2.04
N ASN A 157 7.11 -7.53 0.93
CA ASN A 157 6.55 -7.27 -0.39
C ASN A 157 5.72 -8.46 -0.88
N VAL A 158 4.41 -8.32 -0.83
CA VAL A 158 3.50 -9.45 -1.09
C VAL A 158 3.55 -9.90 -2.55
N LEU A 159 3.53 -8.97 -3.52
CA LEU A 159 3.46 -9.35 -4.93
C LEU A 159 4.76 -10.00 -5.41
N VAL A 160 5.91 -9.34 -5.22
CA VAL A 160 7.20 -9.84 -5.69
C VAL A 160 7.60 -11.12 -4.96
N ASN A 161 7.37 -11.20 -3.64
CA ASN A 161 7.65 -12.41 -2.86
C ASN A 161 6.77 -13.60 -3.30
N ASN A 162 5.49 -13.37 -3.60
CA ASN A 162 4.61 -14.42 -4.12
C ASN A 162 5.05 -14.88 -5.51
N ILE A 163 5.44 -13.94 -6.38
CA ILE A 163 6.00 -14.27 -7.70
C ILE A 163 7.28 -15.09 -7.54
N ALA A 164 8.21 -14.63 -6.70
CA ALA A 164 9.47 -15.30 -6.44
C ALA A 164 9.25 -16.72 -5.87
N TRP A 165 8.34 -16.87 -4.91
CA TRP A 165 7.96 -18.18 -4.38
C TRP A 165 7.41 -19.11 -5.48
N MET A 166 6.48 -18.61 -6.32
CA MET A 166 5.95 -19.39 -7.43
C MET A 166 7.06 -19.79 -8.43
N LEU A 167 7.95 -18.86 -8.76
CA LEU A 167 9.07 -19.13 -9.64
C LEU A 167 10.07 -20.13 -9.04
N ARG A 168 10.24 -20.16 -7.73
CA ARG A 168 11.14 -21.09 -7.04
C ARG A 168 10.60 -22.50 -6.99
N TYR A 169 9.32 -22.68 -6.67
CA TYR A 169 8.73 -23.98 -6.34
C TYR A 169 7.86 -24.59 -7.43
N LEU A 170 7.35 -23.81 -8.37
CA LEU A 170 6.50 -24.35 -9.44
C LEU A 170 7.30 -24.51 -10.74
N PRO A 171 7.09 -25.62 -11.49
CA PRO A 171 7.79 -25.85 -12.76
C PRO A 171 7.31 -24.92 -13.89
N VAL A 172 6.08 -24.39 -13.75
CA VAL A 172 5.43 -23.53 -14.72
C VAL A 172 4.87 -22.31 -13.99
N PHE A 173 5.02 -21.13 -14.59
CA PHE A 173 4.43 -19.90 -14.07
C PHE A 173 3.25 -19.49 -14.98
N GLY A 174 2.08 -19.36 -14.39
CA GLY A 174 0.88 -18.91 -15.09
C GLY A 174 0.83 -17.40 -15.23
N LEU A 175 0.80 -16.90 -16.46
CA LEU A 175 0.55 -15.49 -16.74
C LEU A 175 -0.96 -15.23 -16.77
N PHE A 176 -1.42 -14.16 -16.15
CA PHE A 176 -2.80 -13.72 -16.32
C PHE A 176 -2.99 -13.19 -17.74
N GLY A 177 -3.85 -13.86 -18.54
CA GLY A 177 -3.94 -13.61 -19.98
C GLY A 177 -2.60 -13.84 -20.67
N TRP A 178 -2.21 -12.97 -21.58
CA TRP A 178 -0.94 -13.03 -22.31
C TRP A 178 0.21 -12.27 -21.62
N GLY A 179 -0.08 -11.57 -20.51
CA GLY A 179 0.89 -10.74 -19.79
C GLY A 179 1.37 -9.52 -20.57
N ASN A 180 0.57 -9.00 -21.52
CA ASN A 180 0.94 -7.87 -22.38
C ASN A 180 0.37 -6.53 -21.88
N TYR A 181 0.31 -6.33 -20.58
CA TYR A 181 -0.15 -5.11 -19.94
C TYR A 181 0.95 -4.49 -19.08
N PRO A 182 0.90 -3.16 -18.87
CA PRO A 182 1.94 -2.46 -18.13
C PRO A 182 1.87 -2.77 -16.64
N ILE A 183 3.04 -2.78 -16.02
CA ILE A 183 3.24 -2.79 -14.57
C ILE A 183 4.38 -1.82 -14.25
N GLN A 184 4.17 -0.95 -13.27
CA GLN A 184 5.15 0.05 -12.86
C GLN A 184 5.43 -0.09 -11.37
N PRO A 185 6.48 -0.81 -10.99
CA PRO A 185 6.83 -1.00 -9.59
C PRO A 185 7.43 0.28 -8.99
N VAL A 186 7.07 0.55 -7.71
CA VAL A 186 7.63 1.64 -6.91
C VAL A 186 8.17 1.10 -5.59
N HIS A 187 9.35 1.54 -5.19
CA HIS A 187 9.94 1.11 -3.93
C HIS A 187 9.19 1.74 -2.74
N VAL A 188 8.90 0.93 -1.72
CA VAL A 188 8.15 1.41 -0.54
C VAL A 188 8.82 2.57 0.19
N ARG A 189 10.16 2.66 0.13
CA ARG A 189 10.93 3.79 0.67
C ARG A 189 10.63 5.09 -0.09
N ASP A 190 10.54 5.03 -1.42
CA ASP A 190 10.21 6.21 -2.24
C ASP A 190 8.79 6.67 -1.96
N VAL A 191 7.84 5.72 -1.83
CA VAL A 191 6.44 6.05 -1.48
C VAL A 191 6.37 6.75 -0.12
N ALA A 192 7.19 6.35 0.85
CA ALA A 192 7.28 7.03 2.14
C ALA A 192 7.85 8.44 2.00
N SER A 193 8.94 8.62 1.22
CA SER A 193 9.54 9.94 0.96
C SER A 193 8.55 10.88 0.27
N ILE A 194 7.85 10.40 -0.78
CA ILE A 194 6.80 11.15 -1.48
C ILE A 194 5.69 11.56 -0.50
N ALA A 195 5.24 10.65 0.35
CA ALA A 195 4.19 10.97 1.33
C ALA A 195 4.64 12.05 2.33
N ILE A 196 5.90 12.01 2.80
CA ILE A 196 6.45 13.00 3.73
C ILE A 196 6.59 14.36 3.04
N GLU A 197 7.12 14.39 1.82
CA GLU A 197 7.20 15.61 1.01
C GLU A 197 5.83 16.24 0.79
N LEU A 198 4.82 15.45 0.40
CA LEU A 198 3.45 15.91 0.22
C LEU A 198 2.79 16.31 1.54
N GLY A 199 3.21 15.70 2.65
CA GLY A 199 2.77 16.09 4.00
C GLY A 199 3.28 17.45 4.45
N ALA A 200 4.42 17.90 3.92
CA ALA A 200 5.02 19.20 4.22
C ALA A 200 4.48 20.35 3.34
N ARG A 201 3.61 20.06 2.36
CA ARG A 201 3.01 21.08 1.48
C ARG A 201 1.76 21.71 2.11
N ASP A 202 1.39 22.88 1.61
CA ASP A 202 0.17 23.60 2.06
C ASP A 202 -1.01 23.47 1.08
N ASP A 203 -0.74 23.04 -0.19
CA ASP A 203 -1.79 22.89 -1.21
C ASP A 203 -2.46 21.52 -1.16
N ASP A 204 -3.75 21.46 -1.46
CA ASP A 204 -4.48 20.22 -1.62
C ASP A 204 -4.08 19.53 -2.93
N ILE A 205 -3.61 18.29 -2.84
CA ILE A 205 -2.98 17.63 -3.97
C ILE A 205 -3.28 16.13 -4.00
N THR A 206 -3.38 15.60 -5.22
CA THR A 206 -3.39 14.15 -5.48
C THR A 206 -2.23 13.82 -6.40
N ARG A 207 -1.42 12.82 -6.06
CA ARG A 207 -0.27 12.38 -6.85
C ARG A 207 -0.16 10.87 -6.91
N ASP A 208 0.18 10.38 -8.09
CA ASP A 208 0.60 9.00 -8.25
C ASP A 208 2.03 8.81 -7.73
N ALA A 209 2.23 7.78 -6.92
CA ALA A 209 3.55 7.36 -6.47
C ALA A 209 3.99 6.16 -7.32
N ALA A 210 4.66 6.46 -8.42
CA ALA A 210 5.14 5.48 -9.40
C ALA A 210 6.68 5.44 -9.42
N GLY A 211 7.26 4.28 -9.68
CA GLY A 211 8.70 4.12 -9.84
C GLY A 211 9.17 4.48 -11.25
N PRO A 212 10.50 4.58 -11.46
CA PRO A 212 11.07 5.12 -12.71
C PRO A 212 10.93 4.17 -13.90
N GLU A 213 10.60 2.91 -13.70
CA GLU A 213 10.60 1.89 -14.73
C GLU A 213 9.21 1.27 -14.94
N THR A 214 8.76 1.23 -16.19
CA THR A 214 7.53 0.54 -16.59
C THR A 214 7.89 -0.70 -17.40
N TYR A 215 7.26 -1.83 -17.09
CA TYR A 215 7.48 -3.11 -17.73
C TYR A 215 6.21 -3.64 -18.36
N VAL A 216 6.34 -4.48 -19.37
CA VAL A 216 5.31 -5.45 -19.73
C VAL A 216 5.32 -6.57 -18.67
N TYR A 217 4.18 -6.94 -18.12
CA TYR A 217 4.09 -7.89 -17.00
C TYR A 217 4.86 -9.20 -17.25
N ARG A 218 4.77 -9.75 -18.46
CA ARG A 218 5.55 -10.94 -18.84
C ARG A 218 7.06 -10.73 -18.72
N ASP A 219 7.56 -9.54 -19.07
CA ASP A 219 8.99 -9.25 -19.02
C ASP A 219 9.44 -8.93 -17.58
N PHE A 220 8.56 -8.34 -16.78
CA PHE A 220 8.72 -8.20 -15.33
C PHE A 220 8.93 -9.56 -14.65
N ILE A 221 8.09 -10.56 -14.97
CA ILE A 221 8.26 -11.94 -14.43
C ILE A 221 9.58 -12.57 -14.88
N LYS A 222 9.97 -12.38 -16.16
CA LYS A 222 11.26 -12.87 -16.67
C LYS A 222 12.45 -12.20 -15.96
N LEU A 223 12.35 -10.92 -15.65
CA LEU A 223 13.38 -10.18 -14.95
C LEU A 223 13.61 -10.77 -13.55
N ILE A 224 12.53 -11.01 -12.80
CA ILE A 224 12.59 -11.66 -11.48
C ILE A 224 13.20 -13.09 -11.61
N ALA A 225 12.72 -13.88 -12.55
CA ALA A 225 13.23 -15.25 -12.74
C ALA A 225 14.74 -15.28 -13.04
N ARG A 226 15.21 -14.36 -13.90
CA ARG A 226 16.63 -14.23 -14.23
C ARG A 226 17.48 -13.82 -13.03
N SER A 227 17.01 -12.85 -12.23
CA SER A 227 17.75 -12.41 -11.04
C SER A 227 17.85 -13.49 -9.97
N MET A 228 16.86 -14.39 -9.89
CA MET A 228 16.88 -15.57 -9.02
C MET A 228 17.72 -16.74 -9.58
N GLY A 229 18.23 -16.64 -10.81
CA GLY A 229 18.93 -17.75 -11.48
C GLY A 229 18.02 -18.92 -11.86
N VAL A 230 16.70 -18.71 -11.97
CA VAL A 230 15.72 -19.76 -12.30
C VAL A 230 15.15 -19.56 -13.70
N TRP A 231 14.91 -20.67 -14.39
CA TRP A 231 14.18 -20.66 -15.66
C TRP A 231 12.83 -21.36 -15.48
N ARG A 232 11.76 -20.71 -15.94
CA ARG A 232 10.40 -21.27 -15.88
C ARG A 232 9.66 -21.05 -17.18
N LEU A 233 8.84 -22.02 -17.54
CA LEU A 233 7.92 -21.88 -18.67
C LEU A 233 6.80 -20.93 -18.26
N LEU A 234 6.64 -19.82 -19.00
CA LEU A 234 5.54 -18.86 -18.79
C LEU A 234 4.38 -19.25 -19.68
N VAL A 235 3.25 -19.64 -19.08
CA VAL A 235 2.07 -20.13 -19.79
C VAL A 235 0.93 -19.13 -19.63
N PRO A 236 0.37 -18.59 -20.73
CA PRO A 236 -0.83 -17.77 -20.68
C PRO A 236 -2.01 -18.55 -20.10
N MET A 237 -2.70 -17.98 -19.13
CA MET A 237 -3.87 -18.58 -18.50
C MET A 237 -5.07 -17.63 -18.54
N PRO A 238 -6.29 -18.12 -18.86
CA PRO A 238 -7.51 -17.35 -18.66
C PRO A 238 -7.63 -16.89 -17.19
N ALA A 239 -8.13 -15.68 -16.97
CA ALA A 239 -8.27 -15.11 -15.63
C ALA A 239 -9.05 -16.00 -14.64
N ILE A 240 -10.04 -16.75 -15.15
CA ILE A 240 -10.82 -17.69 -14.33
C ILE A 240 -9.97 -18.85 -13.81
N VAL A 241 -9.09 -19.40 -14.65
CA VAL A 241 -8.17 -20.50 -14.27
C VAL A 241 -7.14 -19.99 -13.27
N ALA A 242 -6.60 -18.81 -13.52
CA ALA A 242 -5.66 -18.15 -12.61
C ALA A 242 -6.27 -17.90 -11.21
N TRP A 243 -7.53 -17.47 -11.17
CA TRP A 243 -8.25 -17.27 -9.91
C TRP A 243 -8.54 -18.60 -9.18
N LEU A 244 -8.97 -19.64 -9.90
CA LEU A 244 -9.19 -20.96 -9.32
C LEU A 244 -7.90 -21.56 -8.75
N SER A 245 -6.79 -21.47 -9.49
CA SER A 245 -5.48 -21.94 -9.00
C SER A 245 -5.00 -21.14 -7.78
N GLY A 246 -5.21 -19.82 -7.75
CA GLY A 246 -4.94 -18.97 -6.58
C GLY A 246 -5.76 -19.37 -5.35
N ARG A 247 -7.04 -19.76 -5.51
CA ARG A 247 -7.86 -20.28 -4.41
C ARG A 247 -7.36 -21.62 -3.88
N VAL A 248 -6.98 -22.54 -4.76
CA VAL A 248 -6.41 -23.83 -4.34
C VAL A 248 -5.08 -23.61 -3.61
N MET A 249 -4.21 -22.74 -4.13
CA MET A 249 -2.94 -22.39 -3.49
C MET A 249 -3.14 -21.69 -2.14
N GLY A 250 -4.16 -20.85 -2.01
CA GLY A 250 -4.53 -20.20 -0.76
C GLY A 250 -4.92 -21.17 0.36
N LEU A 251 -5.47 -22.34 0.03
CA LEU A 251 -5.75 -23.41 1.00
C LEU A 251 -4.45 -23.98 1.60
N PHE A 252 -3.38 -24.08 0.80
CA PHE A 252 -2.07 -24.56 1.26
C PHE A 252 -1.26 -23.50 2.00
N LEU A 253 -1.33 -22.24 1.55
CA LEU A 253 -0.58 -21.12 2.13
C LEU A 253 -1.31 -20.47 3.32
N ARG A 254 -2.57 -20.86 3.60
CA ARG A 254 -3.46 -20.24 4.60
C ARG A 254 -3.61 -18.72 4.44
N ASP A 255 -3.46 -18.22 3.20
CA ASP A 255 -3.60 -16.81 2.86
C ASP A 255 -4.26 -16.67 1.48
N MET A 256 -4.94 -15.53 1.24
CA MET A 256 -5.50 -15.21 -0.08
C MET A 256 -4.38 -14.70 -0.99
N VAL A 257 -3.99 -15.50 -1.98
CA VAL A 257 -2.88 -15.18 -2.87
C VAL A 257 -3.22 -14.02 -3.80
N ILE A 258 -4.44 -14.00 -4.36
CA ILE A 258 -4.92 -12.94 -5.27
C ILE A 258 -6.45 -12.95 -5.41
N THR A 259 -7.06 -11.79 -5.52
CA THR A 259 -8.50 -11.62 -5.76
C THR A 259 -8.81 -11.45 -7.25
N ARG A 260 -10.08 -11.65 -7.64
CA ARG A 260 -10.51 -11.38 -9.03
C ARG A 260 -10.34 -9.92 -9.43
N GLY A 261 -10.55 -8.99 -8.47
CA GLY A 261 -10.38 -7.56 -8.69
C GLY A 261 -8.92 -7.20 -8.94
N GLU A 262 -7.99 -7.76 -8.16
CA GLU A 262 -6.55 -7.55 -8.36
C GLU A 262 -6.07 -8.10 -9.71
N ILE A 263 -6.53 -9.30 -10.13
CA ILE A 263 -6.19 -9.85 -11.46
C ILE A 263 -6.67 -8.91 -12.57
N ARG A 264 -7.89 -8.42 -12.49
CA ARG A 264 -8.45 -7.53 -13.53
C ARG A 264 -7.84 -6.15 -13.50
N GLY A 265 -7.59 -5.58 -12.33
CA GLY A 265 -6.86 -4.32 -12.19
C GLY A 265 -5.46 -4.41 -12.79
N LEU A 266 -4.75 -5.52 -12.51
CA LEU A 266 -3.46 -5.80 -13.12
C LEU A 266 -3.54 -5.93 -14.65
N MET A 267 -4.47 -6.75 -15.16
CA MET A 267 -4.67 -6.96 -16.60
C MET A 267 -5.18 -5.70 -17.32
N GLY A 268 -5.89 -4.81 -16.61
CA GLY A 268 -6.34 -3.51 -17.10
C GLY A 268 -5.25 -2.43 -17.13
N GLY A 269 -4.05 -2.75 -16.65
CA GLY A 269 -2.95 -1.79 -16.58
C GLY A 269 -3.08 -0.74 -15.47
N LEU A 270 -4.03 -0.91 -14.53
CA LEU A 270 -4.32 0.07 -13.47
C LEU A 270 -3.17 0.22 -12.44
N VAL A 271 -2.12 -0.55 -12.61
CA VAL A 271 -0.91 -0.57 -11.76
C VAL A 271 0.29 0.13 -12.40
N ALA A 272 0.05 0.91 -13.43
CA ALA A 272 1.00 1.86 -14.02
C ALA A 272 0.37 3.25 -13.98
N SER A 273 1.18 4.30 -13.92
CA SER A 273 0.74 5.69 -13.90
C SER A 273 0.96 6.36 -15.25
N ASP A 274 0.08 7.31 -15.57
CA ASP A 274 0.25 8.22 -16.71
C ASP A 274 1.00 9.51 -16.29
N GLU A 275 1.27 9.70 -14.98
CA GLU A 275 2.01 10.84 -14.44
C GLU A 275 3.52 10.60 -14.53
N GLU A 276 4.30 11.68 -14.42
CA GLU A 276 5.75 11.59 -14.32
C GLU A 276 6.14 10.81 -13.05
N PRO A 277 7.04 9.82 -13.14
CA PRO A 277 7.48 9.03 -11.99
C PRO A 277 8.12 9.90 -10.91
N LEU A 278 7.67 9.74 -9.66
CA LEU A 278 8.23 10.43 -8.50
C LEU A 278 9.24 9.55 -7.72
N GLY A 279 9.18 8.23 -7.89
CA GLY A 279 10.14 7.30 -7.28
C GLY A 279 11.47 7.28 -8.04
N GLY A 280 12.58 7.15 -7.31
CA GLY A 280 13.92 7.13 -7.86
C GLY A 280 14.61 5.75 -7.83
N ILE A 281 14.12 4.82 -7.00
CA ILE A 281 14.73 3.48 -6.85
C ILE A 281 14.30 2.57 -8.00
N SER A 282 15.27 2.16 -8.82
CA SER A 282 15.07 1.26 -9.94
C SER A 282 14.76 -0.17 -9.47
N PHE A 283 13.68 -0.74 -10.03
CA PHE A 283 13.34 -2.14 -9.75
C PHE A 283 14.36 -3.11 -10.35
N SER A 284 14.89 -2.82 -11.54
CA SER A 284 15.89 -3.66 -12.20
C SER A 284 17.19 -3.75 -11.40
N GLU A 285 17.66 -2.64 -10.83
CA GLU A 285 18.84 -2.62 -9.94
C GLU A 285 18.57 -3.35 -8.63
N TRP A 286 17.43 -3.04 -8.00
CA TRP A 286 17.04 -3.68 -6.75
C TRP A 286 16.91 -5.21 -6.89
N VAL A 287 16.25 -5.69 -7.96
CA VAL A 287 16.05 -7.13 -8.15
C VAL A 287 17.34 -7.83 -8.57
N ALA A 288 18.28 -7.15 -9.23
CA ALA A 288 19.60 -7.68 -9.52
C ALA A 288 20.39 -7.92 -8.24
N GLU A 289 20.28 -7.04 -7.25
CA GLU A 289 20.93 -7.19 -5.94
C GLU A 289 20.23 -8.21 -5.05
N LYS A 290 18.91 -8.14 -4.93
CA LYS A 290 18.11 -8.94 -3.96
C LYS A 290 17.53 -10.21 -4.54
N GLY A 291 17.53 -10.39 -5.85
CA GLY A 291 16.97 -11.57 -6.51
C GLY A 291 17.48 -12.91 -6.01
N PRO A 292 18.77 -13.09 -5.73
CA PRO A 292 19.29 -14.34 -5.16
C PRO A 292 18.68 -14.70 -3.80
N GLU A 293 18.23 -13.71 -3.03
CA GLU A 293 17.64 -13.86 -1.69
C GLU A 293 16.11 -14.10 -1.72
N LEU A 294 15.45 -13.81 -2.87
CA LEU A 294 14.00 -13.99 -3.08
C LEU A 294 13.58 -15.51 -3.21
#